data_f30f87fe5f25c78a820d55d46ebb72cd
#
_entry.id   f30f87fe5f25c78a820d55d46ebb72cd
#
_cell.length_a   1.000
_cell.length_b   1.000
_cell.length_c   1.000
_cell.angle_alpha   90.00
_cell.angle_beta   90.00
_cell.angle_gamma   90.00
#
_symmetry.space_group_name_H-M   'P 1'
#
loop_
_entity.id
_entity.type
_entity.pdbx_description
1 polymer ?
#
loop_
_entity_poly.entity_id
_entity_poly.type
_entity_poly.pdbx_seq_one_letter_code
_entity_poly.pdbx_strand_id
1 'polypeptide(L)'
;MPGIAWEASPGKGLDVNRTPAPVIDYLRVSITDRCNFRCIYCMPPEGVHAKLHEQILSFEEIERFVFVATTMGVSRVRVTGGEPLVRKGCTGLLARLAALPGVEDLSLTTNGSLLAGHEEQLRQAGLSRINISIDSLNPQRFRRITSGRELRPVLAGLERALDAGLAPVKVNAVMLEGIEDDVEAFVRLARERPVHVRFIEFMPIGRRRGGDWRFVSRRRLMDLIGRFGKLEPAHSPAGGGPARYFRLDGMLGTVGFISSMSDHFCSRCNRLRLTADGRLRNCLFSDKEVDVRPFIGGDPDILRRVIRYSINSKRFNRLAEDPGARTMAQLGG
;
A
#
# COMPACT_ATOMS: atom_id res chain seq x y z
N MET A 1 -9.50 -25.34 -30.83
CA MET A 1 -9.84 -24.10 -30.10
C MET A 1 -11.31 -24.18 -29.72
N PRO A 2 -11.71 -24.49 -28.46
CA PRO A 2 -13.10 -24.43 -28.07
C PRO A 2 -13.44 -22.99 -27.72
N GLY A 3 -14.48 -22.46 -28.39
CA GLY A 3 -15.03 -21.13 -28.15
C GLY A 3 -15.68 -21.01 -26.78
N ILE A 4 -15.30 -20.02 -26.01
CA ILE A 4 -15.98 -19.64 -24.77
C ILE A 4 -17.25 -18.87 -25.18
N ALA A 5 -18.39 -19.53 -25.11
CA ALA A 5 -19.69 -18.90 -25.27
C ALA A 5 -19.99 -18.04 -24.04
N TRP A 6 -20.24 -16.76 -24.25
CA TRP A 6 -20.72 -15.81 -23.24
C TRP A 6 -22.25 -15.81 -23.24
N GLU A 7 -22.86 -16.63 -22.40
CA GLU A 7 -24.27 -16.46 -22.10
C GLU A 7 -24.46 -15.33 -21.09
N ALA A 8 -25.07 -14.25 -21.51
CA ALA A 8 -25.51 -13.16 -20.66
C ALA A 8 -26.68 -13.64 -19.80
N SER A 9 -26.49 -13.81 -18.51
CA SER A 9 -27.58 -14.04 -17.56
C SER A 9 -28.49 -12.77 -17.49
N PRO A 10 -29.81 -12.90 -17.56
CA PRO A 10 -30.71 -11.78 -17.49
C PRO A 10 -30.73 -11.14 -16.10
N GLY A 11 -30.91 -9.81 -16.12
CA GLY A 11 -30.75 -8.89 -15.01
C GLY A 11 -31.55 -9.25 -13.76
N LYS A 12 -30.86 -9.19 -12.62
CA LYS A 12 -31.49 -8.96 -11.31
C LYS A 12 -31.85 -7.47 -11.23
N GLY A 13 -33.12 -7.19 -10.88
CA GLY A 13 -33.70 -5.87 -10.82
C GLY A 13 -32.82 -4.83 -10.11
N LEU A 14 -32.87 -3.60 -10.60
CA LEU A 14 -32.20 -2.43 -10.04
C LEU A 14 -32.72 -2.20 -8.62
N ASP A 15 -31.89 -2.54 -7.64
CA ASP A 15 -32.09 -2.18 -6.24
C ASP A 15 -31.77 -0.68 -6.11
N VAL A 16 -32.80 0.15 -6.12
CA VAL A 16 -32.72 1.62 -6.07
C VAL A 16 -32.09 2.18 -4.80
N ASN A 17 -31.79 1.34 -3.81
CA ASN A 17 -31.11 1.72 -2.55
C ASN A 17 -29.61 1.43 -2.53
N ARG A 18 -29.01 0.99 -3.63
CA ARG A 18 -27.57 0.78 -3.68
C ARG A 18 -26.84 2.11 -3.83
N THR A 19 -26.09 2.51 -2.82
CA THR A 19 -25.05 3.54 -2.97
C THR A 19 -24.20 3.18 -4.19
N PRO A 20 -24.01 4.11 -5.16
CA PRO A 20 -23.21 3.80 -6.35
C PRO A 20 -21.83 3.30 -5.97
N ALA A 21 -21.36 2.27 -6.67
CA ALA A 21 -20.04 1.71 -6.42
C ALA A 21 -18.97 2.82 -6.57
N PRO A 22 -17.97 2.88 -5.68
CA PRO A 22 -16.94 3.91 -5.76
C PRO A 22 -16.16 3.80 -7.07
N VAL A 23 -15.85 4.94 -7.66
CA VAL A 23 -14.97 5.01 -8.83
C VAL A 23 -13.59 4.45 -8.45
N ILE A 24 -13.08 3.54 -9.26
CA ILE A 24 -11.75 2.95 -9.08
C ILE A 24 -10.75 3.88 -9.77
N ASP A 25 -10.07 4.70 -8.99
CA ASP A 25 -9.10 5.69 -9.45
C ASP A 25 -7.68 5.47 -8.92
N TYR A 26 -7.47 4.39 -8.12
CA TYR A 26 -6.23 4.17 -7.41
C TYR A 26 -5.64 2.79 -7.68
N LEU A 27 -4.45 2.76 -8.29
CA LEU A 27 -3.70 1.54 -8.58
C LEU A 27 -2.47 1.42 -7.69
N ARG A 28 -2.31 0.27 -7.04
CA ARG A 28 -1.05 -0.12 -6.39
C ARG A 28 -0.32 -1.09 -7.31
N VAL A 29 0.95 -0.80 -7.58
CA VAL A 29 1.79 -1.61 -8.47
C VAL A 29 2.93 -2.18 -7.66
N SER A 30 2.94 -3.50 -7.46
CA SER A 30 4.09 -4.21 -6.93
C SER A 30 5.09 -4.43 -8.06
N ILE A 31 6.31 -3.91 -7.89
CA ILE A 31 7.35 -4.05 -8.93
C ILE A 31 8.31 -5.21 -8.65
N THR A 32 8.27 -5.79 -7.46
CA THR A 32 9.12 -6.91 -7.04
C THR A 32 8.52 -7.62 -5.83
N ASP A 33 8.74 -8.91 -5.73
CA ASP A 33 8.45 -9.72 -4.54
C ASP A 33 9.64 -9.78 -3.56
N ARG A 34 10.81 -9.28 -3.97
CA ARG A 34 12.01 -9.24 -3.15
C ARG A 34 11.96 -8.12 -2.13
N CYS A 35 12.41 -8.41 -0.90
CA CYS A 35 12.55 -7.44 0.15
C CYS A 35 13.85 -7.72 0.92
N ASN A 36 14.55 -6.67 1.32
CA ASN A 36 15.72 -6.77 2.18
C ASN A 36 15.37 -6.89 3.68
N PHE A 37 14.08 -6.78 4.04
CA PHE A 37 13.56 -7.05 5.38
C PHE A 37 12.82 -8.39 5.44
N ARG A 38 12.61 -8.90 6.67
CA ARG A 38 11.85 -10.12 6.97
C ARG A 38 10.87 -9.85 8.11
N CYS A 39 10.03 -8.81 7.93
CA CYS A 39 9.07 -8.44 8.97
C CYS A 39 8.16 -9.62 9.28
N ILE A 40 8.07 -9.93 10.57
CA ILE A 40 7.41 -11.12 11.13
C ILE A 40 5.95 -11.30 10.73
N TYR A 41 5.26 -10.21 10.43
CA TYR A 41 3.85 -10.22 9.98
C TYR A 41 3.71 -10.26 8.45
N CYS A 42 4.79 -9.97 7.70
CA CYS A 42 4.75 -9.77 6.26
C CYS A 42 5.15 -11.02 5.48
N MET A 43 6.19 -11.71 5.94
CA MET A 43 6.69 -12.92 5.29
C MET A 43 7.31 -13.89 6.32
N PRO A 44 7.44 -15.17 6.00
CA PRO A 44 8.05 -16.16 6.90
C PRO A 44 9.56 -15.87 7.10
N PRO A 45 10.20 -16.38 8.19
CA PRO A 45 11.61 -16.13 8.50
C PRO A 45 12.56 -16.55 7.37
N GLU A 46 12.26 -17.67 6.70
CA GLU A 46 12.97 -18.18 5.54
C GLU A 46 12.81 -17.27 4.31
N GLY A 47 11.88 -16.33 4.36
CA GLY A 47 11.50 -15.46 3.24
C GLY A 47 10.46 -16.10 2.33
N VAL A 48 10.28 -15.52 1.16
CA VAL A 48 9.50 -16.10 0.07
C VAL A 48 10.45 -16.51 -1.05
N HIS A 49 10.14 -17.59 -1.74
CA HIS A 49 10.87 -17.93 -2.96
C HIS A 49 10.72 -16.78 -3.95
N ALA A 50 11.83 -16.07 -4.18
CA ALA A 50 11.85 -14.98 -5.13
C ALA A 50 11.57 -15.52 -6.54
N LYS A 51 10.68 -14.87 -7.25
CA LYS A 51 10.41 -15.19 -8.65
C LYS A 51 11.64 -14.90 -9.50
N LEU A 52 11.81 -15.68 -10.56
CA LEU A 52 12.83 -15.41 -11.56
C LEU A 52 12.52 -14.09 -12.28
N HIS A 53 13.53 -13.46 -12.86
CA HIS A 53 13.37 -12.17 -13.55
C HIS A 53 12.32 -12.24 -14.67
N GLU A 54 12.29 -13.33 -15.41
CA GLU A 54 11.32 -13.61 -16.45
C GLU A 54 9.88 -13.85 -15.97
N GLN A 55 9.72 -14.14 -14.68
CA GLN A 55 8.40 -14.36 -14.06
C GLN A 55 7.77 -13.08 -13.51
N ILE A 56 8.52 -11.98 -13.46
CA ILE A 56 8.00 -10.68 -13.04
C ILE A 56 7.85 -9.76 -14.26
N LEU A 57 6.92 -8.82 -14.16
CA LEU A 57 6.71 -7.82 -15.21
C LEU A 57 7.97 -6.98 -15.43
N SER A 58 8.30 -6.73 -16.69
CA SER A 58 9.29 -5.74 -17.05
C SER A 58 8.79 -4.33 -16.71
N PHE A 59 9.65 -3.34 -16.70
CA PHE A 59 9.24 -1.96 -16.47
C PHE A 59 8.38 -1.42 -17.61
N GLU A 60 8.62 -1.89 -18.84
CA GLU A 60 7.86 -1.56 -20.03
C GLU A 60 6.44 -2.15 -19.95
N GLU A 61 6.31 -3.39 -19.47
CA GLU A 61 5.01 -4.03 -19.23
C GLU A 61 4.22 -3.26 -18.15
N ILE A 62 4.88 -2.83 -17.06
CA ILE A 62 4.25 -2.04 -15.99
C ILE A 62 3.79 -0.68 -16.54
N GLU A 63 4.62 0.04 -17.25
CA GLU A 63 4.30 1.32 -17.86
C GLU A 63 3.09 1.21 -18.79
N ARG A 64 3.11 0.22 -19.69
CA ARG A 64 1.99 -0.03 -20.61
C ARG A 64 0.69 -0.36 -19.89
N PHE A 65 0.74 -1.18 -18.83
CA PHE A 65 -0.43 -1.48 -18.03
C PHE A 65 -0.99 -0.22 -17.36
N VAL A 66 -0.11 0.59 -16.74
CA VAL A 66 -0.52 1.85 -16.08
C VAL A 66 -1.11 2.82 -17.09
N PHE A 67 -0.50 2.99 -18.28
CA PHE A 67 -1.05 3.81 -19.34
C PHE A 67 -2.47 3.39 -19.73
N VAL A 68 -2.72 2.09 -19.95
CA VAL A 68 -4.08 1.62 -20.26
C VAL A 68 -5.02 1.86 -19.08
N ALA A 69 -4.58 1.68 -17.84
CA ALA A 69 -5.40 1.93 -16.67
C ALA A 69 -5.75 3.42 -16.50
N THR A 70 -4.86 4.36 -16.89
CA THR A 70 -5.19 5.80 -16.85
C THR A 70 -6.30 6.16 -17.83
N THR A 71 -6.36 5.53 -19.00
CA THR A 71 -7.48 5.73 -19.95
C THR A 71 -8.84 5.24 -19.41
N MET A 72 -8.84 4.53 -18.29
CA MET A 72 -10.04 4.03 -17.61
C MET A 72 -10.37 4.80 -16.31
N GLY A 73 -9.68 5.92 -16.03
CA GLY A 73 -9.92 6.79 -14.88
C GLY A 73 -9.02 6.53 -13.68
N VAL A 74 -8.00 5.67 -13.80
CA VAL A 74 -6.95 5.56 -12.77
C VAL A 74 -6.04 6.78 -12.86
N SER A 75 -6.04 7.63 -11.84
CA SER A 75 -5.19 8.82 -11.79
C SER A 75 -4.13 8.79 -10.66
N ARG A 76 -4.28 7.84 -9.73
CA ARG A 76 -3.37 7.68 -8.59
C ARG A 76 -2.62 6.37 -8.68
N VAL A 77 -1.29 6.46 -8.72
CA VAL A 77 -0.41 5.29 -8.79
C VAL A 77 0.48 5.23 -7.57
N ARG A 78 0.53 4.05 -6.95
CA ARG A 78 1.47 3.79 -5.87
C ARG A 78 2.38 2.63 -6.21
N VAL A 79 3.65 2.94 -6.36
CA VAL A 79 4.69 1.92 -6.52
C VAL A 79 5.02 1.33 -5.15
N THR A 80 5.11 0.01 -5.13
CA THR A 80 5.38 -0.80 -3.94
C THR A 80 6.04 -2.11 -4.39
N GLY A 81 6.11 -3.11 -3.53
CA GLY A 81 6.65 -4.43 -3.82
C GLY A 81 6.81 -5.21 -2.53
N GLY A 82 7.84 -6.06 -2.46
CA GLY A 82 8.49 -6.33 -1.20
C GLY A 82 9.15 -5.02 -0.73
N GLU A 83 10.34 -4.72 -1.28
CA GLU A 83 10.93 -3.38 -1.17
C GLU A 83 11.26 -2.86 -2.58
N PRO A 84 10.59 -1.81 -3.07
CA PRO A 84 10.77 -1.37 -4.46
C PRO A 84 12.19 -0.87 -4.77
N LEU A 85 12.88 -0.28 -3.79
CA LEU A 85 14.24 0.26 -3.98
C LEU A 85 15.32 -0.83 -4.13
N VAL A 86 15.01 -2.11 -3.85
CA VAL A 86 15.95 -3.20 -4.18
C VAL A 86 15.95 -3.55 -5.67
N ARG A 87 14.91 -3.17 -6.42
CA ARG A 87 14.85 -3.39 -7.86
C ARG A 87 15.60 -2.29 -8.57
N LYS A 88 16.78 -2.64 -9.16
CA LYS A 88 17.61 -1.70 -9.94
C LYS A 88 16.75 -1.02 -11.03
N GLY A 89 16.88 0.30 -11.16
CA GLY A 89 16.12 1.09 -12.14
C GLY A 89 14.73 1.55 -11.64
N CYS A 90 14.40 1.34 -10.37
CA CYS A 90 13.12 1.79 -9.78
C CYS A 90 12.87 3.29 -10.00
N THR A 91 13.89 4.15 -9.84
CA THR A 91 13.77 5.60 -10.05
C THR A 91 13.47 5.95 -11.51
N GLY A 92 14.07 5.23 -12.47
CA GLY A 92 13.75 5.38 -13.90
C GLY A 92 12.31 4.98 -14.24
N LEU A 93 11.79 3.91 -13.63
CA LEU A 93 10.38 3.56 -13.77
C LEU A 93 9.48 4.66 -13.20
N LEU A 94 9.78 5.20 -12.03
CA LEU A 94 8.99 6.28 -11.43
C LEU A 94 8.93 7.50 -12.35
N ALA A 95 10.05 7.91 -12.96
CA ALA A 95 10.08 9.01 -13.91
C ALA A 95 9.19 8.74 -15.15
N ARG A 96 9.22 7.51 -15.69
CA ARG A 96 8.34 7.13 -16.81
C ARG A 96 6.86 7.15 -16.41
N LEU A 97 6.53 6.63 -15.21
CA LEU A 97 5.15 6.65 -14.71
C LEU A 97 4.65 8.06 -14.42
N ALA A 98 5.50 8.95 -13.91
CA ALA A 98 5.15 10.36 -13.67
C ALA A 98 4.86 11.12 -14.98
N ALA A 99 5.51 10.73 -16.09
CA ALA A 99 5.33 11.33 -17.40
C ALA A 99 4.09 10.83 -18.15
N LEU A 100 3.42 9.77 -17.66
CA LEU A 100 2.23 9.23 -18.32
C LEU A 100 1.04 10.19 -18.23
N PRO A 101 0.34 10.45 -19.34
CA PRO A 101 -0.92 11.18 -19.31
C PRO A 101 -1.92 10.51 -18.37
N GLY A 102 -2.56 11.31 -17.52
CA GLY A 102 -3.57 10.86 -16.57
C GLY A 102 -3.03 10.37 -15.23
N VAL A 103 -1.70 10.28 -15.02
CA VAL A 103 -1.12 10.08 -13.69
C VAL A 103 -1.00 11.44 -13.00
N GLU A 104 -1.89 11.70 -12.05
CA GLU A 104 -1.95 12.95 -11.28
C GLU A 104 -1.22 12.84 -9.94
N ASP A 105 -1.12 11.64 -9.40
CA ASP A 105 -0.58 11.37 -8.07
C ASP A 105 0.27 10.09 -8.07
N LEU A 106 1.59 10.29 -8.10
CA LEU A 106 2.57 9.19 -8.00
C LEU A 106 3.18 9.13 -6.60
N SER A 107 3.15 7.98 -5.99
CA SER A 107 3.70 7.76 -4.65
C SER A 107 4.44 6.45 -4.53
N LEU A 108 5.40 6.41 -3.58
CA LEU A 108 6.18 5.23 -3.24
C LEU A 108 5.82 4.74 -1.83
N THR A 109 5.82 3.42 -1.63
CA THR A 109 5.86 2.81 -0.30
C THR A 109 7.15 2.02 -0.17
N THR A 110 7.93 2.31 0.85
CA THR A 110 9.26 1.72 1.10
C THR A 110 9.44 1.43 2.59
N ASN A 111 10.34 0.51 2.92
CA ASN A 111 10.82 0.35 4.30
C ASN A 111 11.84 1.41 4.73
N GLY A 112 12.25 2.29 3.82
CA GLY A 112 13.10 3.43 4.09
C GLY A 112 14.60 3.14 4.22
N SER A 113 15.02 1.89 4.35
CA SER A 113 16.43 1.53 4.63
C SER A 113 17.41 1.85 3.49
N LEU A 114 16.89 1.95 2.26
CA LEU A 114 17.66 2.28 1.05
C LEU A 114 17.34 3.69 0.54
N LEU A 115 16.60 4.48 1.31
CA LEU A 115 16.11 5.78 0.85
C LEU A 115 17.21 6.84 0.83
N ALA A 116 18.09 6.83 1.86
CA ALA A 116 19.24 7.73 1.90
C ALA A 116 20.16 7.49 0.68
N GLY A 117 20.38 8.56 -0.09
CA GLY A 117 21.12 8.53 -1.36
C GLY A 117 20.26 8.34 -2.61
N HIS A 118 18.94 8.13 -2.47
CA HIS A 118 17.99 8.08 -3.57
C HIS A 118 16.99 9.25 -3.58
N GLU A 119 16.94 10.04 -2.52
CA GLU A 119 15.92 11.06 -2.27
C GLU A 119 15.82 12.09 -3.40
N GLU A 120 16.95 12.61 -3.86
CA GLU A 120 16.98 13.59 -4.94
C GLU A 120 16.57 12.98 -6.28
N GLN A 121 17.05 11.76 -6.58
CA GLN A 121 16.63 11.04 -7.79
C GLN A 121 15.13 10.74 -7.78
N LEU A 122 14.54 10.42 -6.62
CA LEU A 122 13.12 10.19 -6.45
C LEU A 122 12.32 11.48 -6.68
N ARG A 123 12.81 12.60 -6.16
CA ARG A 123 12.19 13.91 -6.38
C ARG A 123 12.23 14.31 -7.86
N GLN A 124 13.39 14.18 -8.50
CA GLN A 124 13.57 14.45 -9.94
C GLN A 124 12.73 13.53 -10.82
N ALA A 125 12.47 12.30 -10.37
CA ALA A 125 11.57 11.37 -11.04
C ALA A 125 10.08 11.74 -10.92
N GLY A 126 9.74 12.89 -10.32
CA GLY A 126 8.36 13.35 -10.18
C GLY A 126 7.61 12.72 -9.00
N LEU A 127 8.32 12.06 -8.07
CA LEU A 127 7.69 11.55 -6.86
C LEU A 127 7.31 12.71 -5.95
N SER A 128 6.02 12.92 -5.74
CA SER A 128 5.53 14.02 -4.89
C SER A 128 5.55 13.64 -3.42
N ARG A 129 5.22 12.39 -3.07
CA ARG A 129 5.03 11.97 -1.68
C ARG A 129 5.48 10.53 -1.44
N ILE A 130 5.85 10.27 -0.19
CA ILE A 130 6.39 8.96 0.19
C ILE A 130 5.68 8.39 1.42
N ASN A 131 5.61 7.05 1.47
CA ASN A 131 5.17 6.32 2.66
C ASN A 131 6.33 5.43 3.12
N ILE A 132 6.76 5.62 4.36
CA ILE A 132 7.84 4.86 4.97
C ILE A 132 7.23 3.94 6.03
N SER A 133 7.54 2.66 5.98
CA SER A 133 7.07 1.68 6.95
C SER A 133 8.05 1.60 8.12
N ILE A 134 7.60 2.04 9.31
CA ILE A 134 8.38 2.03 10.55
C ILE A 134 7.46 1.52 11.66
N ASP A 135 7.59 0.25 12.02
CA ASP A 135 6.69 -0.39 12.99
C ASP A 135 7.05 -0.12 14.44
N SER A 136 8.24 0.43 14.71
CA SER A 136 8.70 0.83 16.03
C SER A 136 9.80 1.89 15.92
N LEU A 137 9.81 2.84 16.85
CA LEU A 137 10.90 3.79 17.04
C LEU A 137 11.88 3.37 18.15
N ASN A 138 11.60 2.23 18.79
CA ASN A 138 12.53 1.56 19.70
C ASN A 138 13.45 0.60 18.90
N PRO A 139 14.79 0.77 18.90
CA PRO A 139 15.69 -0.03 18.09
C PRO A 139 15.62 -1.54 18.35
N GLN A 140 15.45 -1.95 19.61
CA GLN A 140 15.36 -3.37 19.98
C GLN A 140 14.06 -4.00 19.46
N ARG A 141 12.93 -3.29 19.60
CA ARG A 141 11.63 -3.74 19.08
C ARG A 141 11.64 -3.75 17.57
N PHE A 142 12.16 -2.70 16.93
CA PHE A 142 12.30 -2.63 15.47
C PHE A 142 13.10 -3.84 14.95
N ARG A 143 14.25 -4.14 15.57
CA ARG A 143 15.08 -5.28 15.19
C ARG A 143 14.34 -6.61 15.33
N ARG A 144 13.54 -6.78 16.40
CA ARG A 144 12.70 -7.97 16.59
C ARG A 144 11.61 -8.10 15.50
N ILE A 145 10.89 -7.01 15.20
CA ILE A 145 9.82 -7.01 14.20
C ILE A 145 10.37 -7.27 12.79
N THR A 146 11.52 -6.71 12.46
CA THR A 146 12.13 -6.79 11.13
C THR A 146 13.09 -7.97 10.95
N SER A 147 13.17 -8.86 11.95
CA SER A 147 14.08 -10.01 11.96
C SER A 147 15.54 -9.61 11.78
N GLY A 148 16.01 -8.68 12.63
CA GLY A 148 17.43 -8.35 12.76
C GLY A 148 17.87 -7.07 12.03
N ARG A 149 16.96 -6.26 11.48
CA ARG A 149 17.33 -5.03 10.79
C ARG A 149 17.49 -3.85 11.75
N GLU A 150 18.38 -2.93 11.38
CA GLU A 150 18.67 -1.74 12.16
C GLU A 150 17.72 -0.58 11.82
N LEU A 151 17.28 0.16 12.85
CA LEU A 151 16.40 1.32 12.69
C LEU A 151 17.12 2.56 12.13
N ARG A 152 18.39 2.73 12.45
CA ARG A 152 19.19 3.91 12.09
C ARG A 152 19.17 4.27 10.59
N PRO A 153 19.37 3.32 9.64
CA PRO A 153 19.28 3.64 8.21
C PRO A 153 17.89 4.13 7.80
N VAL A 154 16.83 3.60 8.44
CA VAL A 154 15.44 3.98 8.13
C VAL A 154 15.16 5.41 8.60
N LEU A 155 15.62 5.78 9.80
CA LEU A 155 15.50 7.15 10.31
C LEU A 155 16.32 8.12 9.47
N ALA A 156 17.53 7.76 9.05
CA ALA A 156 18.32 8.55 8.13
C ALA A 156 17.56 8.78 6.80
N GLY A 157 16.93 7.74 6.26
CA GLY A 157 16.09 7.84 5.06
C GLY A 157 14.87 8.75 5.25
N LEU A 158 14.24 8.71 6.44
CA LEU A 158 13.14 9.61 6.78
C LEU A 158 13.57 11.08 6.76
N GLU A 159 14.67 11.42 7.45
CA GLU A 159 15.18 12.79 7.49
C GLU A 159 15.57 13.27 6.09
N ARG A 160 16.26 12.45 5.29
CA ARG A 160 16.60 12.77 3.91
C ARG A 160 15.36 13.01 3.03
N ALA A 161 14.29 12.24 3.22
CA ALA A 161 13.04 12.45 2.48
C ALA A 161 12.40 13.81 2.82
N LEU A 162 12.45 14.22 4.10
CA LEU A 162 11.98 15.53 4.54
C LEU A 162 12.83 16.65 3.95
N ASP A 163 14.16 16.54 4.04
CA ASP A 163 15.12 17.52 3.53
C ASP A 163 14.97 17.72 2.00
N ALA A 164 14.70 16.65 1.27
CA ALA A 164 14.46 16.69 -0.18
C ALA A 164 13.09 17.26 -0.56
N GLY A 165 12.22 17.58 0.41
CA GLY A 165 10.88 18.13 0.15
C GLY A 165 9.87 17.12 -0.38
N LEU A 166 10.07 15.81 -0.18
CA LEU A 166 9.08 14.78 -0.51
C LEU A 166 7.89 14.89 0.45
N ALA A 167 6.89 15.70 0.12
CA ALA A 167 5.76 16.01 0.98
C ALA A 167 4.41 15.65 0.34
N PRO A 168 3.47 15.05 1.13
CA PRO A 168 3.60 14.67 2.55
C PRO A 168 4.38 13.37 2.77
N VAL A 169 5.22 13.35 3.80
CA VAL A 169 5.86 12.13 4.31
C VAL A 169 4.90 11.45 5.28
N LYS A 170 4.59 10.17 5.00
CA LYS A 170 3.71 9.36 5.84
C LYS A 170 4.49 8.18 6.41
N VAL A 171 4.47 8.04 7.73
CA VAL A 171 5.03 6.88 8.44
C VAL A 171 3.91 5.91 8.75
N ASN A 172 4.06 4.65 8.35
CA ASN A 172 3.13 3.57 8.65
C ASN A 172 3.68 2.70 9.76
N ALA A 173 2.87 2.42 10.78
CA ALA A 173 3.16 1.47 11.84
C ALA A 173 2.01 0.48 11.98
N VAL A 174 2.30 -0.82 11.91
CA VAL A 174 1.31 -1.86 12.14
C VAL A 174 1.05 -2.00 13.64
N MET A 175 -0.23 -2.06 14.01
CA MET A 175 -0.68 -2.13 15.41
C MET A 175 -0.50 -3.55 15.96
N LEU A 176 0.76 -3.92 16.20
CA LEU A 176 1.18 -5.16 16.86
C LEU A 176 1.30 -4.94 18.37
N GLU A 177 1.20 -6.03 19.14
CA GLU A 177 1.45 -6.01 20.58
C GLU A 177 2.76 -5.30 20.93
N GLY A 178 2.70 -4.42 21.91
CA GLY A 178 3.82 -3.59 22.34
C GLY A 178 3.98 -2.28 21.57
N ILE A 179 3.15 -1.99 20.54
CA ILE A 179 3.14 -0.67 19.87
C ILE A 179 2.79 0.44 20.86
N GLU A 180 2.09 0.09 21.95
CA GLU A 180 1.71 1.03 23.00
C GLU A 180 2.93 1.74 23.62
N ASP A 181 4.07 1.05 23.73
CA ASP A 181 5.30 1.63 24.29
C ASP A 181 6.00 2.59 23.32
N ASP A 182 5.65 2.53 22.02
CA ASP A 182 6.16 3.44 20.99
C ASP A 182 5.27 4.68 20.79
N VAL A 183 4.07 4.72 21.38
CA VAL A 183 3.08 5.80 21.13
C VAL A 183 3.67 7.17 21.39
N GLU A 184 4.38 7.36 22.52
CA GLU A 184 5.03 8.64 22.85
C GLU A 184 6.03 9.06 21.78
N ALA A 185 6.88 8.16 21.34
CA ALA A 185 7.89 8.43 20.32
C ALA A 185 7.26 8.81 18.97
N PHE A 186 6.17 8.13 18.57
CA PHE A 186 5.42 8.47 17.35
C PHE A 186 4.69 9.81 17.47
N VAL A 187 4.11 10.11 18.64
CA VAL A 187 3.48 11.41 18.91
C VAL A 187 4.52 12.53 18.83
N ARG A 188 5.69 12.34 19.46
CA ARG A 188 6.81 13.29 19.40
C ARG A 188 7.28 13.49 17.96
N LEU A 189 7.49 12.42 17.18
CA LEU A 189 7.86 12.51 15.77
C LEU A 189 6.88 13.39 14.98
N ALA A 190 5.57 13.17 15.13
CA ALA A 190 4.56 13.96 14.43
C ALA A 190 4.43 15.39 14.98
N ARG A 191 4.84 15.65 16.23
CA ARG A 191 4.85 16.99 16.82
C ARG A 191 6.03 17.82 16.30
N GLU A 192 7.21 17.22 16.24
CA GLU A 192 8.46 17.90 15.92
C GLU A 192 8.78 17.94 14.43
N ARG A 193 8.16 17.07 13.62
CA ARG A 193 8.39 16.95 12.18
C ARG A 193 7.06 17.01 11.41
N PRO A 194 7.04 17.51 10.16
CA PRO A 194 5.86 17.49 9.30
C PRO A 194 5.58 16.08 8.75
N VAL A 195 5.45 15.10 9.67
CA VAL A 195 5.24 13.69 9.39
C VAL A 195 3.84 13.28 9.80
N HIS A 196 3.19 12.49 8.94
CA HIS A 196 1.86 11.94 9.21
C HIS A 196 1.98 10.47 9.62
N VAL A 197 1.97 10.20 10.93
CA VAL A 197 2.02 8.84 11.47
C VAL A 197 0.68 8.13 11.27
N ARG A 198 0.69 6.92 10.72
CA ARG A 198 -0.53 6.13 10.50
C ARG A 198 -0.40 4.77 11.17
N PHE A 199 -1.22 4.55 12.14
CA PHE A 199 -1.39 3.27 12.80
C PHE A 199 -2.35 2.40 11.98
N ILE A 200 -1.88 1.23 11.55
CA ILE A 200 -2.61 0.33 10.66
C ILE A 200 -2.96 -0.93 11.45
N GLU A 201 -4.24 -1.27 11.51
CA GLU A 201 -4.65 -2.55 12.11
C GLU A 201 -4.00 -3.72 11.40
N PHE A 202 -3.47 -4.65 12.18
CA PHE A 202 -2.89 -5.87 11.66
C PHE A 202 -3.91 -6.63 10.83
N MET A 203 -3.51 -7.01 9.62
CA MET A 203 -4.32 -7.76 8.68
C MET A 203 -3.73 -9.17 8.51
N PRO A 204 -4.43 -10.23 8.92
CA PRO A 204 -3.94 -11.61 8.82
C PRO A 204 -4.01 -12.08 7.35
N ILE A 205 -3.01 -11.72 6.56
CA ILE A 205 -2.87 -12.09 5.16
C ILE A 205 -1.87 -13.24 5.03
N GLY A 206 -2.20 -14.22 4.17
CA GLY A 206 -1.38 -15.40 3.92
C GLY A 206 -1.49 -16.48 5.00
N ARG A 207 -0.58 -17.46 4.98
CA ARG A 207 -0.63 -18.66 5.84
C ARG A 207 -0.46 -18.40 7.34
N ARG A 208 -0.05 -17.19 7.75
CA ARG A 208 0.17 -16.82 9.15
C ARG A 208 -1.09 -16.32 9.88
N ARG A 209 -2.25 -16.98 9.63
CA ARG A 209 -3.49 -16.67 10.36
C ARG A 209 -3.45 -17.07 11.84
N GLY A 210 -2.47 -17.89 12.27
CA GLY A 210 -2.39 -18.51 13.59
C GLY A 210 -1.16 -18.11 14.43
N GLY A 211 -0.51 -16.96 14.18
CA GLY A 211 0.53 -16.47 15.09
C GLY A 211 -0.09 -15.85 16.36
N ASP A 212 0.58 -15.99 17.51
CA ASP A 212 0.19 -15.43 18.81
C ASP A 212 0.23 -13.87 18.86
N TRP A 213 -0.03 -13.22 17.71
CA TRP A 213 -0.02 -11.76 17.62
C TRP A 213 -1.28 -11.20 18.26
N ARG A 214 -1.11 -10.58 19.41
CA ARG A 214 -2.18 -9.84 20.04
C ARG A 214 -2.45 -8.56 19.24
N PHE A 215 -3.70 -8.37 18.95
CA PHE A 215 -4.22 -7.18 18.28
C PHE A 215 -4.33 -6.03 19.26
N VAL A 216 -3.78 -4.87 18.91
CA VAL A 216 -3.99 -3.63 19.64
C VAL A 216 -5.10 -2.84 18.97
N SER A 217 -6.15 -2.52 19.69
CA SER A 217 -7.29 -1.81 19.13
C SER A 217 -7.00 -0.33 18.90
N ARG A 218 -7.64 0.25 17.86
CA ARG A 218 -7.62 1.69 17.64
C ARG A 218 -7.99 2.47 18.88
N ARG A 219 -9.04 2.05 19.60
CA ARG A 219 -9.49 2.70 20.84
C ARG A 219 -8.36 2.79 21.86
N ARG A 220 -7.67 1.68 22.10
CA ARG A 220 -6.54 1.64 23.02
C ARG A 220 -5.45 2.65 22.68
N LEU A 221 -5.07 2.73 21.39
CA LEU A 221 -4.07 3.71 20.95
C LEU A 221 -4.59 5.15 21.03
N MET A 222 -5.84 5.40 20.71
CA MET A 222 -6.44 6.73 20.87
C MET A 222 -6.44 7.20 22.32
N ASP A 223 -6.77 6.30 23.29
CA ASP A 223 -6.74 6.59 24.72
C ASP A 223 -5.30 6.92 25.18
N LEU A 224 -4.30 6.20 24.68
CA LEU A 224 -2.90 6.48 24.99
C LEU A 224 -2.42 7.81 24.40
N ILE A 225 -2.74 8.07 23.13
CA ILE A 225 -2.39 9.33 22.47
C ILE A 225 -3.08 10.52 23.13
N GLY A 226 -4.32 10.33 23.60
CA GLY A 226 -5.10 11.34 24.32
C GLY A 226 -4.47 11.82 25.63
N ARG A 227 -3.51 11.07 26.19
CA ARG A 227 -2.72 11.50 27.37
C ARG A 227 -1.77 12.66 27.06
N PHE A 228 -1.42 12.86 25.80
CA PHE A 228 -0.55 13.92 25.35
C PHE A 228 -1.27 15.19 24.92
N GLY A 229 -2.61 15.20 25.03
CA GLY A 229 -3.46 16.33 24.72
C GLY A 229 -4.78 15.91 24.05
N LYS A 230 -5.64 16.87 23.77
CA LYS A 230 -6.91 16.65 23.10
C LYS A 230 -6.70 16.26 21.64
N LEU A 231 -7.24 15.11 21.22
CA LEU A 231 -7.25 14.65 19.83
C LEU A 231 -8.41 15.32 19.08
N GLU A 232 -8.10 16.18 18.14
CA GLU A 232 -9.10 16.80 17.26
C GLU A 232 -9.05 16.20 15.85
N PRO A 233 -10.21 16.01 15.20
CA PRO A 233 -10.23 15.56 13.80
C PRO A 233 -9.40 16.49 12.91
N ALA A 234 -8.64 15.92 11.99
CA ALA A 234 -7.79 16.67 11.08
C ALA A 234 -8.07 16.28 9.62
N HIS A 235 -7.84 17.21 8.70
CA HIS A 235 -7.95 16.94 7.28
C HIS A 235 -6.94 15.86 6.85
N SER A 236 -7.35 15.04 5.87
CA SER A 236 -6.46 14.06 5.27
C SER A 236 -5.35 14.77 4.49
N PRO A 237 -4.07 14.47 4.75
CA PRO A 237 -3.01 14.95 3.88
C PRO A 237 -3.17 14.38 2.47
N ALA A 238 -2.64 15.08 1.46
CA ALA A 238 -2.77 14.73 0.04
C ALA A 238 -2.59 13.22 -0.25
N GLY A 239 -3.25 12.74 -1.29
CA GLY A 239 -3.10 11.39 -1.83
C GLY A 239 -4.18 10.40 -1.46
N GLY A 240 -5.29 10.83 -0.86
CA GLY A 240 -6.47 10.01 -0.59
C GLY A 240 -6.15 8.66 0.07
N GLY A 241 -6.95 8.19 0.96
CA GLY A 241 -6.73 6.91 1.61
C GLY A 241 -7.74 6.67 2.73
N PRO A 242 -7.81 5.46 3.30
CA PRO A 242 -8.82 5.13 4.28
C PRO A 242 -8.50 5.63 5.70
N ALA A 243 -7.36 6.29 5.90
CA ALA A 243 -6.96 6.75 7.23
C ALA A 243 -7.86 7.90 7.71
N ARG A 244 -8.30 7.83 8.96
CA ARG A 244 -8.92 8.94 9.67
C ARG A 244 -7.84 9.63 10.48
N TYR A 245 -7.66 10.93 10.26
CA TYR A 245 -6.58 11.71 10.84
C TYR A 245 -7.07 12.56 12.01
N PHE A 246 -6.15 12.76 12.95
CA PHE A 246 -6.31 13.57 14.14
C PHE A 246 -5.05 14.38 14.37
N ARG A 247 -5.19 15.48 15.11
CA ARG A 247 -4.08 16.34 15.52
C ARG A 247 -4.19 16.65 17.00
N LEU A 248 -3.08 16.70 17.68
CA LEU A 248 -2.94 17.32 18.99
C LEU A 248 -2.46 18.76 18.77
N ASP A 249 -2.73 19.63 19.73
CA ASP A 249 -2.24 21.01 19.67
C ASP A 249 -0.71 21.07 19.55
N GLY A 250 -0.23 22.01 18.76
CA GLY A 250 1.21 22.19 18.48
C GLY A 250 1.86 21.12 17.59
N MET A 251 1.10 20.17 17.00
CA MET A 251 1.67 19.20 16.04
C MET A 251 1.92 19.83 14.68
N LEU A 252 3.13 19.60 14.12
CA LEU A 252 3.44 19.91 12.72
C LEU A 252 2.79 18.92 11.75
N GLY A 253 2.77 17.64 12.13
CA GLY A 253 2.13 16.55 11.39
C GLY A 253 0.76 16.17 11.93
N THR A 254 0.40 14.88 11.78
CA THR A 254 -0.86 14.31 12.28
C THR A 254 -0.67 12.87 12.71
N VAL A 255 -1.60 12.35 13.50
CA VAL A 255 -1.75 10.92 13.72
C VAL A 255 -3.00 10.42 13.01
N GLY A 256 -2.95 9.24 12.42
CA GLY A 256 -4.06 8.67 11.67
C GLY A 256 -4.24 7.17 11.96
N PHE A 257 -5.44 6.66 11.71
CA PHE A 257 -5.77 5.25 11.93
C PHE A 257 -6.37 4.64 10.67
N ILE A 258 -5.88 3.47 10.29
CA ILE A 258 -6.44 2.64 9.22
C ILE A 258 -7.04 1.40 9.85
N SER A 259 -8.35 1.44 10.08
CA SER A 259 -9.11 0.38 10.76
C SER A 259 -9.73 -0.57 9.73
N SER A 260 -8.89 -1.46 9.17
CA SER A 260 -9.34 -2.41 8.15
C SER A 260 -10.09 -3.61 8.72
N MET A 261 -9.93 -3.87 10.03
CA MET A 261 -10.51 -5.01 10.73
C MET A 261 -11.73 -4.62 11.57
N SER A 262 -11.67 -3.49 12.29
CA SER A 262 -12.72 -3.08 13.23
C SER A 262 -13.72 -2.08 12.61
N ASP A 263 -13.32 -1.29 11.61
CA ASP A 263 -14.14 -0.26 10.98
C ASP A 263 -13.90 -0.26 9.46
N HIS A 264 -14.61 -1.15 8.77
CA HIS A 264 -14.38 -1.43 7.36
C HIS A 264 -14.72 -0.24 6.47
N PHE A 265 -13.80 0.08 5.58
CA PHE A 265 -13.99 1.09 4.52
C PHE A 265 -14.25 0.46 3.14
N CYS A 266 -14.71 -0.79 3.09
CA CYS A 266 -14.92 -1.54 1.86
C CYS A 266 -15.86 -0.84 0.88
N SER A 267 -16.96 -0.25 1.37
CA SER A 267 -17.94 0.49 0.55
C SER A 267 -17.36 1.71 -0.16
N ARG A 268 -16.22 2.23 0.30
CA ARG A 268 -15.52 3.39 -0.28
C ARG A 268 -14.17 3.03 -0.91
N CYS A 269 -13.91 1.73 -1.09
CA CYS A 269 -12.61 1.25 -1.56
C CYS A 269 -12.45 1.44 -3.08
N ASN A 270 -11.63 2.37 -3.48
CA ASN A 270 -11.32 2.76 -4.85
C ASN A 270 -10.07 2.10 -5.46
N ARG A 271 -9.57 0.99 -4.86
CA ARG A 271 -8.23 0.47 -5.17
C ARG A 271 -8.26 -0.80 -6.01
N LEU A 272 -7.28 -0.87 -6.94
CA LEU A 272 -6.79 -2.09 -7.57
C LEU A 272 -5.34 -2.36 -7.17
N ARG A 273 -4.88 -3.59 -7.38
CA ARG A 273 -3.51 -4.01 -7.14
C ARG A 273 -3.00 -4.84 -8.31
N LEU A 274 -1.86 -4.45 -8.86
CA LEU A 274 -1.07 -5.25 -9.80
C LEU A 274 0.09 -5.86 -9.03
N THR A 275 0.19 -7.19 -9.05
CA THR A 275 1.33 -7.90 -8.44
C THR A 275 2.53 -7.90 -9.36
N ALA A 276 3.72 -8.17 -8.83
CA ALA A 276 4.95 -8.19 -9.61
C ALA A 276 4.93 -9.22 -10.76
N ASP A 277 4.15 -10.28 -10.63
CA ASP A 277 4.00 -11.34 -11.64
C ASP A 277 2.78 -11.14 -12.57
N GLY A 278 2.20 -9.93 -12.60
CA GLY A 278 1.15 -9.59 -13.56
C GLY A 278 -0.24 -10.12 -13.18
N ARG A 279 -0.51 -10.28 -11.88
CA ARG A 279 -1.86 -10.62 -11.40
C ARG A 279 -2.58 -9.36 -10.95
N LEU A 280 -3.78 -9.14 -11.47
CA LEU A 280 -4.64 -8.04 -11.04
C LEU A 280 -5.59 -8.51 -9.96
N ARG A 281 -5.56 -7.84 -8.81
CA ARG A 281 -6.44 -8.09 -7.65
C ARG A 281 -7.30 -6.86 -7.38
N ASN A 282 -8.57 -7.09 -7.16
CA ASN A 282 -9.51 -6.02 -6.79
C ASN A 282 -9.67 -5.84 -5.28
N CYS A 283 -9.22 -6.80 -4.46
CA CYS A 283 -9.22 -6.74 -3.01
C CYS A 283 -7.93 -7.34 -2.43
N LEU A 284 -7.42 -6.76 -1.33
CA LEU A 284 -6.28 -7.31 -0.60
C LEU A 284 -6.61 -8.66 0.05
N PHE A 285 -7.86 -8.80 0.50
CA PHE A 285 -8.36 -9.99 1.20
C PHE A 285 -8.92 -11.06 0.25
N SER A 286 -8.95 -10.84 -1.05
CA SER A 286 -9.43 -11.82 -2.03
C SER A 286 -8.27 -12.65 -2.57
N ASP A 287 -8.47 -13.96 -2.73
CA ASP A 287 -7.56 -14.85 -3.47
C ASP A 287 -7.79 -14.81 -4.99
N LYS A 288 -8.89 -14.16 -5.40
CA LYS A 288 -9.23 -14.03 -6.81
C LYS A 288 -8.27 -13.09 -7.52
N GLU A 289 -7.60 -13.64 -8.52
CA GLU A 289 -6.61 -12.94 -9.33
C GLU A 289 -6.94 -13.11 -10.81
N VAL A 290 -6.79 -12.04 -11.58
CA VAL A 290 -6.89 -12.08 -13.03
C VAL A 290 -5.47 -11.98 -13.59
N ASP A 291 -5.05 -12.95 -14.40
CA ASP A 291 -3.79 -12.87 -15.12
C ASP A 291 -3.90 -11.84 -16.23
N VAL A 292 -3.23 -10.70 -16.07
CA VAL A 292 -3.24 -9.64 -17.09
C VAL A 292 -2.02 -9.67 -17.98
N ARG A 293 -0.98 -10.40 -17.60
CA ARG A 293 0.30 -10.43 -18.30
C ARG A 293 0.19 -10.81 -19.78
N PRO A 294 -0.59 -11.85 -20.17
CA PRO A 294 -0.74 -12.21 -21.58
C PRO A 294 -1.34 -11.11 -22.47
N PHE A 295 -2.02 -10.14 -21.86
CA PHE A 295 -2.74 -9.08 -22.58
C PHE A 295 -1.97 -7.75 -22.61
N ILE A 296 -0.92 -7.58 -21.78
CA ILE A 296 -0.19 -6.29 -21.67
C ILE A 296 0.50 -5.93 -23.00
N GLY A 297 1.11 -6.90 -23.68
CA GLY A 297 1.80 -6.70 -24.96
C GLY A 297 0.89 -6.57 -26.17
N GLY A 298 -0.40 -6.92 -26.03
CA GLY A 298 -1.36 -7.01 -27.12
C GLY A 298 -2.19 -5.74 -27.36
N ASP A 299 -3.43 -5.97 -27.86
CA ASP A 299 -4.42 -4.92 -28.13
C ASP A 299 -4.85 -4.24 -26.80
N PRO A 300 -4.72 -2.89 -26.66
CA PRO A 300 -5.16 -2.15 -25.50
C PRO A 300 -6.64 -2.33 -25.16
N ASP A 301 -7.51 -2.56 -26.14
CA ASP A 301 -8.95 -2.74 -25.90
C ASP A 301 -9.24 -4.08 -25.22
N ILE A 302 -8.45 -5.11 -25.52
CA ILE A 302 -8.53 -6.39 -24.81
C ILE A 302 -8.10 -6.18 -23.34
N LEU A 303 -7.00 -5.50 -23.12
CA LEU A 303 -6.53 -5.21 -21.76
C LEU A 303 -7.55 -4.36 -20.98
N ARG A 304 -8.17 -3.36 -21.59
CA ARG A 304 -9.27 -2.58 -20.97
C ARG A 304 -10.44 -3.47 -20.55
N ARG A 305 -10.85 -4.42 -21.41
CA ARG A 305 -11.92 -5.38 -21.07
C ARG A 305 -11.55 -6.25 -19.88
N VAL A 306 -10.32 -6.76 -19.82
CA VAL A 306 -9.81 -7.59 -18.70
C VAL A 306 -9.78 -6.77 -17.40
N ILE A 307 -9.29 -5.53 -17.43
CA ILE A 307 -9.29 -4.63 -16.27
C ILE A 307 -10.73 -4.35 -15.81
N ARG A 308 -11.64 -4.05 -16.73
CA ARG A 308 -13.06 -3.80 -16.45
C ARG A 308 -13.72 -5.02 -15.80
N TYR A 309 -13.42 -6.21 -16.28
CA TYR A 309 -13.89 -7.45 -15.66
C TYR A 309 -13.45 -7.54 -14.19
N SER A 310 -12.17 -7.26 -13.91
CA SER A 310 -11.65 -7.26 -12.53
C SER A 310 -12.34 -6.20 -11.66
N ILE A 311 -12.60 -5.00 -12.20
CA ILE A 311 -13.32 -3.93 -11.50
C ILE A 311 -14.75 -4.38 -11.17
N ASN A 312 -15.47 -4.90 -12.15
CA ASN A 312 -16.89 -5.29 -12.01
C ASN A 312 -17.05 -6.50 -11.05
N SER A 313 -16.04 -7.35 -10.94
CA SER A 313 -16.03 -8.49 -10.01
C SER A 313 -15.71 -8.10 -8.55
N LYS A 314 -15.41 -6.80 -8.29
CA LYS A 314 -15.07 -6.33 -6.95
C LYS A 314 -16.24 -6.42 -5.99
N ARG A 315 -16.04 -7.18 -4.92
CA ARG A 315 -16.98 -7.22 -3.80
C ARG A 315 -16.56 -6.16 -2.78
N PHE A 316 -17.47 -5.26 -2.45
CA PHE A 316 -17.23 -4.21 -1.45
C PHE A 316 -17.46 -4.71 -0.01
N ASN A 317 -17.20 -5.98 0.23
CA ASN A 317 -17.33 -6.61 1.53
C ASN A 317 -16.15 -7.57 1.79
N ARG A 318 -15.28 -7.21 2.72
CA ARG A 318 -14.11 -7.99 3.12
C ARG A 318 -14.47 -9.37 3.70
N LEU A 319 -15.58 -9.46 4.44
CA LEU A 319 -15.99 -10.70 5.11
C LEU A 319 -16.41 -11.80 4.12
N ALA A 320 -16.68 -11.43 2.88
CA ALA A 320 -17.01 -12.37 1.81
C ALA A 320 -15.78 -12.85 1.01
N GLU A 321 -14.57 -12.48 1.45
CA GLU A 321 -13.34 -12.76 0.73
C GLU A 321 -12.38 -13.63 1.56
N ASP A 322 -11.65 -14.53 0.88
CA ASP A 322 -10.53 -15.29 1.44
C ASP A 322 -9.21 -14.68 0.91
N PRO A 323 -8.26 -14.29 1.78
CA PRO A 323 -6.99 -13.70 1.35
C PRO A 323 -6.03 -14.69 0.64
N GLY A 324 -6.33 -15.99 0.65
CA GLY A 324 -5.49 -17.00 0.00
C GLY A 324 -4.12 -17.19 0.66
N ALA A 325 -3.18 -17.76 -0.09
CA ALA A 325 -1.87 -18.20 0.40
C ALA A 325 -0.74 -17.16 0.20
N ARG A 326 -0.94 -16.11 -0.62
CA ARG A 326 0.11 -15.12 -0.87
C ARG A 326 0.43 -14.31 0.38
N THR A 327 1.70 -14.06 0.60
CA THR A 327 2.18 -13.19 1.68
C THR A 327 1.98 -11.71 1.32
N MET A 328 2.03 -10.84 2.33
CA MET A 328 1.90 -9.39 2.13
C MET A 328 2.95 -8.85 1.14
N ALA A 329 4.20 -9.34 1.21
CA ALA A 329 5.28 -8.94 0.30
C ALA A 329 4.98 -9.30 -1.17
N GLN A 330 4.32 -10.43 -1.42
CA GLN A 330 3.92 -10.84 -2.77
C GLN A 330 2.73 -10.04 -3.32
N LEU A 331 1.95 -9.42 -2.44
CA LEU A 331 0.77 -8.62 -2.78
C LEU A 331 1.08 -7.12 -2.93
N GLY A 332 2.31 -6.71 -2.61
CA GLY A 332 2.69 -5.31 -2.63
C GLY A 332 2.08 -4.53 -1.45
N GLY A 333 2.27 -5.04 -0.28
CA GLY A 333 2.06 -4.53 1.08
C GLY A 333 1.12 -3.41 1.37
#